data_250a608d7df93d2caba7b6fd0144cdef
#
_entry.id   250a608d7df93d2caba7b6fd0144cdef
#
_cell.length_a   1.000
_cell.length_b   1.000
_cell.length_c   1.000
_cell.angle_alpha   90.00
_cell.angle_beta   90.00
_cell.angle_gamma   90.00
#
_symmetry.space_group_name_H-M   'P 1'
#
loop_
_entity.id
_entity.type
_entity.pdbx_description
1 polymer ?
#
loop_
_entity_poly.entity_id
_entity_poly.type
_entity_poly.pdbx_seq_one_letter_code
_entity_poly.pdbx_strand_id
1 'polypeptide(L)'
;MIFPRLYFLQEDEQLFVRAFTRRWVVNGPRRYVTQPLWRIARRKALTLGPTQYLVVRNTLTGELRNEVGPKLFFLGAEDEVVQQQEALALKHNQYARLFDQNSGKIRVERGEKTVYLAPTEKLLGDVQNGINLDEQTAVLVRDTSSGQLALIRDQQVFVPAAHQEIVEVRKRIRLEDNEALIIKDINGKYLIRRGADAERAFFLGPYDELLELRWSTGIHKDRMDLRISKFDLRPKFMWYEFEARTQDNVELVIGITFFWEIVDLERMINTTNDTPGDLCSHARSAILQAISKVSLEQFLAGFNQIIHGAIFGDATNFYSERGVKLHAVEVRSVASKDVRTQQVLQEIINETTNRINRLQKQESENEVKLKQLHGEIETEQRRGQLLELRRQHAQTEGTIAGEAEALRINAFLGGLGDGLTNEQKLAIFNTLRKQDALTALSQGKAQLYFTPADVDLTIRSG
;
A
#
# COMPACT_ATOMS: atom_id res chain seq x y z
N MET A 1 -32.33 -35.31 -79.82
CA MET A 1 -30.95 -34.78 -79.80
C MET A 1 -30.75 -33.99 -78.57
N ILE A 2 -29.84 -34.38 -77.70
CA ILE A 2 -29.47 -33.72 -76.44
C ILE A 2 -28.26 -32.84 -76.77
N PHE A 3 -28.47 -31.51 -76.85
CA PHE A 3 -27.42 -30.58 -77.21
C PHE A 3 -26.53 -30.20 -76.08
N PRO A 4 -25.23 -29.96 -76.31
CA PRO A 4 -24.36 -29.42 -75.35
C PRO A 4 -24.80 -28.01 -74.88
N ARG A 5 -24.74 -27.72 -73.59
CA ARG A 5 -25.12 -26.42 -73.01
C ARG A 5 -23.89 -25.56 -72.86
N LEU A 6 -23.95 -24.29 -73.32
CA LEU A 6 -22.89 -23.27 -73.10
C LEU A 6 -23.24 -22.42 -71.87
N TYR A 7 -22.34 -22.29 -71.01
CA TYR A 7 -22.39 -21.44 -69.79
C TYR A 7 -21.43 -20.29 -69.91
N PHE A 8 -21.90 -19.09 -69.58
CA PHE A 8 -21.08 -17.89 -69.40
C PHE A 8 -21.00 -17.65 -67.88
N LEU A 9 -19.82 -17.65 -67.34
CA LEU A 9 -19.55 -17.44 -65.91
C LEU A 9 -19.04 -16.05 -65.71
N GLN A 10 -19.61 -15.34 -64.74
CA GLN A 10 -19.10 -14.06 -64.24
C GLN A 10 -17.91 -14.27 -63.29
N GLU A 11 -17.30 -13.19 -62.89
CA GLU A 11 -16.12 -13.24 -62.01
C GLU A 11 -16.40 -13.91 -60.67
N ASP A 12 -17.66 -13.79 -60.16
CA ASP A 12 -18.10 -14.34 -58.89
C ASP A 12 -18.82 -15.70 -59.03
N GLU A 13 -18.85 -16.27 -60.22
CA GLU A 13 -19.61 -17.50 -60.50
C GLU A 13 -18.73 -18.71 -60.68
N GLN A 14 -19.22 -19.85 -60.27
CA GLN A 14 -18.59 -21.16 -60.37
C GLN A 14 -19.61 -22.19 -60.87
N LEU A 15 -19.18 -23.07 -61.76
CA LEU A 15 -19.93 -24.28 -62.07
C LEU A 15 -19.38 -25.48 -61.30
N PHE A 16 -20.24 -26.13 -60.57
CA PHE A 16 -19.97 -27.45 -60.04
C PHE A 16 -20.50 -28.51 -61.03
N VAL A 17 -19.58 -29.29 -61.51
CA VAL A 17 -19.86 -30.31 -62.51
C VAL A 17 -19.66 -31.70 -61.92
N ARG A 18 -20.67 -32.53 -62.10
CA ARG A 18 -20.60 -33.95 -61.73
C ARG A 18 -20.90 -34.80 -62.96
N ALA A 19 -19.90 -35.59 -63.39
CA ALA A 19 -19.99 -36.49 -64.51
C ALA A 19 -19.65 -37.90 -64.05
N PHE A 20 -20.62 -38.79 -64.07
CA PHE A 20 -20.47 -40.20 -63.60
C PHE A 20 -19.83 -40.25 -62.20
N THR A 21 -18.56 -40.64 -62.11
CA THR A 21 -17.79 -40.80 -60.88
C THR A 21 -16.86 -39.61 -60.58
N ARG A 22 -16.75 -38.63 -61.49
CA ARG A 22 -15.82 -37.50 -61.32
C ARG A 22 -16.59 -36.23 -60.98
N ARG A 23 -16.00 -35.41 -60.12
CA ARG A 23 -16.47 -34.11 -59.76
C ARG A 23 -15.35 -33.09 -60.01
N TRP A 24 -15.70 -31.91 -60.51
CA TRP A 24 -14.76 -30.80 -60.65
C TRP A 24 -15.52 -29.49 -60.65
N VAL A 25 -14.79 -28.41 -60.52
CA VAL A 25 -15.31 -27.06 -60.52
C VAL A 25 -14.68 -26.26 -61.64
N VAL A 26 -15.43 -25.30 -62.19
CA VAL A 26 -14.96 -24.36 -63.21
C VAL A 26 -15.32 -22.97 -62.73
N ASN A 27 -14.25 -22.16 -62.43
CA ASN A 27 -14.40 -20.81 -61.93
C ASN A 27 -14.47 -19.80 -63.10
N GLY A 28 -15.29 -18.76 -62.91
CA GLY A 28 -15.34 -17.61 -63.80
C GLY A 28 -14.17 -16.64 -63.61
N PRO A 29 -14.00 -15.64 -64.52
CA PRO A 29 -14.81 -15.43 -65.73
C PRO A 29 -14.39 -16.37 -66.85
N ARG A 30 -15.33 -17.16 -67.39
CA ARG A 30 -15.02 -18.18 -68.40
C ARG A 30 -16.27 -18.63 -69.18
N ARG A 31 -16.06 -19.04 -70.44
CA ARG A 31 -17.07 -19.78 -71.21
C ARG A 31 -16.77 -21.27 -71.05
N TYR A 32 -17.84 -22.01 -70.76
CA TYR A 32 -17.70 -23.46 -70.53
C TYR A 32 -18.83 -24.23 -71.20
N VAL A 33 -18.43 -25.26 -71.96
CA VAL A 33 -19.39 -26.13 -72.69
C VAL A 33 -19.51 -27.42 -71.90
N THR A 34 -20.77 -27.85 -71.69
CA THR A 34 -21.05 -29.03 -70.85
C THR A 34 -21.74 -30.11 -71.72
N GLN A 35 -21.45 -31.36 -71.38
CA GLN A 35 -22.13 -32.49 -72.03
C GLN A 35 -23.53 -32.71 -71.44
N PRO A 36 -24.46 -33.23 -72.20
CA PRO A 36 -25.87 -33.34 -71.79
C PRO A 36 -26.16 -34.23 -70.59
N LEU A 37 -25.31 -35.23 -70.34
CA LEU A 37 -25.44 -36.18 -69.21
C LEU A 37 -24.79 -35.70 -67.86
N TRP A 38 -24.19 -34.53 -67.91
CA TRP A 38 -23.56 -34.01 -66.71
C TRP A 38 -24.56 -33.28 -65.82
N ARG A 39 -24.50 -33.52 -64.53
CA ARG A 39 -25.23 -32.74 -63.55
C ARG A 39 -24.42 -31.49 -63.19
N ILE A 40 -25.11 -30.32 -63.34
CA ILE A 40 -24.45 -29.04 -63.19
C ILE A 40 -25.21 -28.22 -62.18
N ALA A 41 -24.49 -27.62 -61.27
CA ALA A 41 -25.01 -26.61 -60.36
C ALA A 41 -24.16 -25.33 -60.47
N ARG A 42 -24.82 -24.18 -60.64
CA ARG A 42 -24.17 -22.87 -60.56
C ARG A 42 -24.11 -22.48 -59.11
N ARG A 43 -22.92 -22.06 -58.66
CA ARG A 43 -22.64 -21.56 -57.33
C ARG A 43 -22.03 -20.19 -57.42
N LYS A 44 -22.28 -19.32 -56.45
CA LYS A 44 -21.53 -18.07 -56.29
C LYS A 44 -20.34 -18.32 -55.43
N ALA A 45 -19.25 -17.61 -55.70
CA ALA A 45 -18.07 -17.56 -54.82
C ALA A 45 -18.45 -16.86 -53.52
N LEU A 46 -17.80 -17.24 -52.47
CA LEU A 46 -17.97 -16.63 -51.14
C LEU A 46 -17.03 -15.46 -51.00
N THR A 47 -17.55 -14.27 -50.79
CA THR A 47 -16.74 -13.08 -50.51
C THR A 47 -16.45 -13.02 -49.02
N LEU A 48 -15.18 -13.03 -48.69
CA LEU A 48 -14.71 -12.92 -47.30
C LEU A 48 -14.21 -11.50 -47.05
N GLY A 49 -14.72 -10.89 -46.00
CA GLY A 49 -14.20 -9.62 -45.47
C GLY A 49 -12.85 -9.77 -44.80
N PRO A 50 -12.22 -8.64 -44.41
CA PRO A 50 -10.87 -8.67 -43.82
C PRO A 50 -10.76 -9.46 -42.51
N THR A 51 -11.86 -9.55 -41.75
CA THR A 51 -11.92 -10.24 -40.46
C THR A 51 -12.65 -11.58 -40.51
N GLN A 52 -13.18 -11.95 -41.73
CA GLN A 52 -13.93 -13.18 -41.88
C GLN A 52 -13.06 -14.33 -42.34
N TYR A 53 -13.43 -15.52 -41.93
CA TYR A 53 -12.80 -16.75 -42.40
C TYR A 53 -13.83 -17.89 -42.48
N LEU A 54 -13.52 -18.88 -43.32
CA LEU A 54 -14.32 -20.08 -43.48
C LEU A 54 -13.55 -21.29 -42.94
N VAL A 55 -14.24 -22.15 -42.27
CA VAL A 55 -13.80 -23.50 -42.03
C VAL A 55 -14.32 -24.41 -43.11
N VAL A 56 -13.42 -24.95 -43.91
CA VAL A 56 -13.70 -25.81 -45.03
C VAL A 56 -13.28 -27.22 -44.77
N ARG A 57 -14.14 -28.18 -45.00
CA ARG A 57 -13.88 -29.61 -44.88
C ARG A 57 -13.75 -30.25 -46.25
N ASN A 58 -12.68 -31.01 -46.46
CA ASN A 58 -12.59 -31.87 -47.61
C ASN A 58 -13.44 -33.14 -47.35
N THR A 59 -14.43 -33.39 -48.18
CA THR A 59 -15.39 -34.51 -47.98
C THR A 59 -14.78 -35.88 -48.22
N LEU A 60 -13.63 -36.00 -48.91
CA LEU A 60 -12.93 -37.27 -49.15
C LEU A 60 -11.92 -37.60 -48.04
N THR A 61 -11.13 -36.63 -47.61
CA THR A 61 -10.08 -36.84 -46.59
C THR A 61 -10.57 -36.57 -45.19
N GLY A 62 -11.66 -35.78 -45.02
CA GLY A 62 -12.11 -35.31 -43.73
C GLY A 62 -11.27 -34.13 -43.19
N GLU A 63 -10.24 -33.71 -43.92
CA GLU A 63 -9.33 -32.64 -43.48
C GLU A 63 -10.06 -31.30 -43.39
N LEU A 64 -9.82 -30.59 -42.30
CA LEU A 64 -10.38 -29.26 -42.07
C LEU A 64 -9.28 -28.21 -42.30
N ARG A 65 -9.61 -27.13 -42.98
CA ARG A 65 -8.70 -26.00 -43.21
C ARG A 65 -9.43 -24.67 -43.12
N ASN A 66 -8.67 -23.65 -42.72
CA ASN A 66 -9.17 -22.28 -42.70
C ASN A 66 -8.84 -21.53 -43.97
N GLU A 67 -9.80 -20.83 -44.50
CA GLU A 67 -9.68 -19.91 -45.62
C GLU A 67 -9.93 -18.49 -45.15
N VAL A 68 -8.90 -17.68 -45.07
CA VAL A 68 -8.94 -16.34 -44.46
C VAL A 68 -9.13 -15.26 -45.52
N GLY A 69 -9.97 -14.26 -45.25
CA GLY A 69 -10.15 -13.06 -46.05
C GLY A 69 -9.03 -11.99 -45.89
N PRO A 70 -9.04 -10.93 -46.69
CA PRO A 70 -10.06 -10.61 -47.71
C PRO A 70 -9.79 -11.33 -49.02
N LYS A 71 -10.74 -12.08 -49.51
CA LYS A 71 -10.66 -12.75 -50.84
C LYS A 71 -12.02 -13.22 -51.34
N LEU A 72 -12.09 -13.43 -52.65
CA LEU A 72 -13.17 -14.18 -53.28
C LEU A 72 -12.79 -15.67 -53.28
N PHE A 73 -13.51 -16.47 -52.54
CA PHE A 73 -13.23 -17.89 -52.37
C PHE A 73 -14.15 -18.77 -53.19
N PHE A 74 -13.56 -19.62 -53.98
CA PHE A 74 -14.27 -20.65 -54.77
C PHE A 74 -14.10 -22.00 -54.06
N LEU A 75 -15.20 -22.65 -53.78
CA LEU A 75 -15.20 -23.98 -53.18
C LEU A 75 -14.66 -25.02 -54.17
N GLY A 76 -13.75 -25.87 -53.71
CA GLY A 76 -13.30 -27.01 -54.47
C GLY A 76 -14.44 -28.03 -54.75
N ALA A 77 -14.17 -29.00 -55.61
CA ALA A 77 -15.16 -30.02 -55.98
C ALA A 77 -15.55 -30.91 -54.78
N GLU A 78 -14.63 -31.12 -53.89
CA GLU A 78 -14.78 -31.98 -52.69
C GLU A 78 -14.84 -31.16 -51.39
N ASP A 79 -14.91 -29.85 -51.51
CA ASP A 79 -14.94 -28.97 -50.35
C ASP A 79 -16.39 -28.65 -49.94
N GLU A 80 -16.59 -28.63 -48.63
CA GLU A 80 -17.82 -28.24 -47.99
C GLU A 80 -17.53 -27.16 -46.92
N VAL A 81 -18.33 -26.10 -46.92
CA VAL A 81 -18.26 -25.07 -45.88
C VAL A 81 -18.91 -25.63 -44.61
N VAL A 82 -18.11 -25.79 -43.55
CA VAL A 82 -18.60 -26.19 -42.24
C VAL A 82 -19.16 -25.01 -41.49
N GLN A 83 -18.44 -23.92 -41.48
CA GLN A 83 -18.82 -22.72 -40.73
C GLN A 83 -18.12 -21.47 -41.29
N GLN A 84 -18.81 -20.35 -41.26
CA GLN A 84 -18.24 -19.02 -41.45
C GLN A 84 -18.15 -18.34 -40.11
N GLN A 85 -16.95 -17.81 -39.80
CA GLN A 85 -16.66 -17.19 -38.51
C GLN A 85 -15.99 -15.83 -38.71
N GLU A 86 -16.07 -15.02 -37.68
CA GLU A 86 -15.30 -13.79 -37.59
C GLU A 86 -14.05 -14.01 -36.73
N ALA A 87 -12.96 -13.43 -37.16
CA ALA A 87 -11.72 -13.46 -36.43
C ALA A 87 -11.84 -12.67 -35.11
N LEU A 88 -11.19 -13.16 -34.11
CA LEU A 88 -11.19 -12.54 -32.81
C LEU A 88 -10.15 -11.39 -32.78
N ALA A 89 -10.63 -10.15 -32.74
CA ALA A 89 -9.77 -8.97 -32.59
C ALA A 89 -9.46 -8.72 -31.13
N LEU A 90 -8.22 -8.87 -30.73
CA LEU A 90 -7.75 -8.62 -29.37
C LEU A 90 -7.14 -7.22 -29.28
N LYS A 91 -7.58 -6.42 -28.30
CA LYS A 91 -6.98 -5.12 -27.96
C LYS A 91 -5.69 -5.32 -27.18
N HIS A 92 -4.92 -4.26 -26.99
CA HIS A 92 -3.59 -4.26 -26.35
C HIS A 92 -3.52 -5.07 -25.03
N ASN A 93 -4.49 -4.89 -24.16
CA ASN A 93 -4.52 -5.54 -22.85
C ASN A 93 -5.44 -6.76 -22.77
N GLN A 94 -5.93 -7.25 -23.93
CA GLN A 94 -6.82 -8.40 -23.98
C GLN A 94 -6.07 -9.69 -24.30
N TYR A 95 -6.62 -10.78 -23.84
CA TYR A 95 -6.16 -12.11 -24.20
C TYR A 95 -7.34 -13.08 -24.36
N ALA A 96 -7.08 -14.12 -25.12
CA ALA A 96 -8.01 -15.21 -25.35
C ALA A 96 -7.34 -16.56 -25.08
N ARG A 97 -8.06 -17.46 -24.45
CA ARG A 97 -7.64 -18.85 -24.25
C ARG A 97 -8.33 -19.74 -25.28
N LEU A 98 -7.53 -20.42 -26.07
CA LEU A 98 -8.01 -21.30 -27.14
C LEU A 98 -7.73 -22.74 -26.76
N PHE A 99 -8.74 -23.57 -26.83
CA PHE A 99 -8.64 -25.00 -26.53
C PHE A 99 -8.68 -25.81 -27.83
N ASP A 100 -7.65 -26.54 -28.11
CA ASP A 100 -7.61 -27.47 -29.25
C ASP A 100 -8.23 -28.82 -28.85
N GLN A 101 -9.35 -29.14 -29.51
CA GLN A 101 -10.10 -30.37 -29.24
C GLN A 101 -9.36 -31.66 -29.63
N ASN A 102 -8.41 -31.58 -30.56
CA ASN A 102 -7.64 -32.74 -31.01
C ASN A 102 -6.48 -33.06 -30.07
N SER A 103 -5.72 -32.05 -29.64
CA SER A 103 -4.55 -32.26 -28.80
C SER A 103 -4.84 -32.11 -27.31
N GLY A 104 -6.00 -31.51 -26.93
CA GLY A 104 -6.33 -31.17 -25.56
C GLY A 104 -5.50 -30.01 -25.00
N LYS A 105 -4.68 -29.34 -25.82
CA LYS A 105 -3.81 -28.26 -25.39
C LYS A 105 -4.55 -26.93 -25.37
N ILE A 106 -4.16 -26.10 -24.41
CA ILE A 106 -4.63 -24.71 -24.33
C ILE A 106 -3.53 -23.80 -24.85
N ARG A 107 -3.90 -22.90 -25.76
CA ARG A 107 -3.06 -21.84 -26.28
C ARG A 107 -3.61 -20.48 -25.81
N VAL A 108 -2.72 -19.61 -25.35
CA VAL A 108 -3.10 -18.27 -24.90
C VAL A 108 -2.59 -17.25 -25.93
N GLU A 109 -3.51 -16.51 -26.49
CA GLU A 109 -3.21 -15.44 -27.44
C GLU A 109 -3.36 -14.08 -26.77
N ARG A 110 -2.33 -13.23 -26.91
CA ARG A 110 -2.29 -11.89 -26.33
C ARG A 110 -2.51 -10.84 -27.41
N GLY A 111 -3.20 -9.76 -27.09
CA GLY A 111 -3.49 -8.66 -28.03
C GLY A 111 -2.25 -7.87 -28.40
N GLU A 112 -2.47 -6.97 -29.21
CA GLU A 112 -2.97 -6.34 -30.37
C GLU A 112 -2.86 -7.18 -31.66
N LYS A 113 -3.73 -8.08 -31.86
CA LYS A 113 -3.76 -8.88 -33.09
C LYS A 113 -5.15 -9.45 -33.37
N THR A 114 -5.32 -9.78 -34.63
CA THR A 114 -6.48 -10.55 -35.07
C THR A 114 -6.12 -12.04 -35.04
N VAL A 115 -6.90 -12.82 -34.31
CA VAL A 115 -6.68 -14.26 -34.11
C VAL A 115 -7.73 -15.03 -34.88
N TYR A 116 -7.27 -15.93 -35.74
CA TYR A 116 -8.11 -16.90 -36.44
C TYR A 116 -8.01 -18.23 -35.69
N LEU A 117 -9.15 -18.77 -35.25
CA LEU A 117 -9.18 -20.05 -34.58
C LEU A 117 -8.85 -21.16 -35.58
N ALA A 118 -7.99 -22.10 -35.20
CA ALA A 118 -7.81 -23.30 -36.02
C ALA A 118 -9.13 -24.09 -36.09
N PRO A 119 -9.33 -24.93 -37.13
CA PRO A 119 -10.60 -25.64 -37.29
C PRO A 119 -11.02 -26.49 -36.11
N THR A 120 -10.07 -26.94 -35.31
CA THR A 120 -10.27 -27.77 -34.13
C THR A 120 -10.24 -26.98 -32.83
N GLU A 121 -9.93 -25.68 -32.90
CA GLU A 121 -9.87 -24.80 -31.74
C GLU A 121 -11.23 -24.20 -31.39
N LYS A 122 -11.46 -24.07 -30.10
CA LYS A 122 -12.60 -23.33 -29.54
C LYS A 122 -12.13 -22.31 -28.53
N LEU A 123 -12.82 -21.18 -28.49
CA LEU A 123 -12.58 -20.17 -27.45
C LEU A 123 -13.01 -20.76 -26.09
N LEU A 124 -12.11 -20.75 -25.11
CA LEU A 124 -12.37 -21.20 -23.75
C LEU A 124 -12.82 -19.99 -22.90
N GLY A 125 -14.12 -19.81 -22.75
CA GLY A 125 -14.71 -18.64 -22.10
C GLY A 125 -14.74 -17.43 -23.04
N ASP A 126 -14.78 -16.22 -22.43
CA ASP A 126 -14.78 -14.96 -23.15
C ASP A 126 -13.37 -14.37 -23.27
N VAL A 127 -13.24 -13.33 -24.11
CA VAL A 127 -12.03 -12.49 -24.17
C VAL A 127 -11.88 -11.79 -22.82
N GLN A 128 -10.74 -11.98 -22.20
CA GLN A 128 -10.42 -11.43 -20.88
C GLN A 128 -9.41 -10.29 -21.00
N ASN A 129 -9.44 -9.40 -20.02
CA ASN A 129 -8.44 -8.35 -19.91
C ASN A 129 -7.28 -8.85 -19.04
N GLY A 130 -6.06 -8.57 -19.46
CA GLY A 130 -4.87 -8.74 -18.64
C GLY A 130 -4.92 -7.82 -17.42
N ILE A 131 -4.29 -8.23 -16.36
CA ILE A 131 -4.22 -7.45 -15.10
C ILE A 131 -2.99 -6.56 -15.13
N ASN A 132 -3.19 -5.26 -14.98
CA ASN A 132 -2.08 -4.32 -14.86
C ASN A 132 -1.43 -4.49 -13.48
N LEU A 133 -0.18 -4.91 -13.48
CA LEU A 133 0.65 -5.00 -12.29
C LEU A 133 1.47 -3.73 -12.17
N ASP A 134 1.37 -3.12 -11.01
CA ASP A 134 2.09 -1.92 -10.61
C ASP A 134 2.77 -2.13 -9.25
N GLU A 135 3.30 -1.08 -8.66
CA GLU A 135 3.90 -1.13 -7.31
C GLU A 135 2.89 -1.49 -6.21
N GLN A 136 1.58 -1.34 -6.48
CA GLN A 136 0.52 -1.55 -5.49
C GLN A 136 -0.23 -2.87 -5.70
N THR A 137 -0.03 -3.53 -6.86
CA THR A 137 -0.83 -4.67 -7.29
C THR A 137 0.06 -5.83 -7.71
N ALA A 138 -0.20 -7.00 -7.16
CA ALA A 138 0.42 -8.26 -7.52
C ALA A 138 -0.65 -9.32 -7.81
N VAL A 139 -0.32 -10.35 -8.54
CA VAL A 139 -1.23 -11.46 -8.84
C VAL A 139 -0.70 -12.75 -8.26
N LEU A 140 -1.56 -13.42 -7.51
CA LEU A 140 -1.33 -14.79 -7.06
C LEU A 140 -1.84 -15.76 -8.12
N VAL A 141 -0.95 -16.56 -8.66
CA VAL A 141 -1.26 -17.56 -9.66
C VAL A 141 -1.03 -18.96 -9.12
N ARG A 142 -1.86 -19.90 -9.57
CA ARG A 142 -1.69 -21.32 -9.34
C ARG A 142 -1.26 -21.98 -10.64
N ASP A 143 -0.21 -22.76 -10.59
CA ASP A 143 0.13 -23.68 -11.67
C ASP A 143 -0.78 -24.91 -11.57
N THR A 144 -1.61 -25.13 -12.58
CA THR A 144 -2.58 -26.23 -12.59
C THR A 144 -1.93 -27.61 -12.75
N SER A 145 -0.68 -27.67 -13.22
CA SER A 145 0.06 -28.92 -13.40
C SER A 145 0.78 -29.35 -12.13
N SER A 146 1.35 -28.42 -11.38
CA SER A 146 2.10 -28.69 -10.15
C SER A 146 1.32 -28.40 -8.87
N GLY A 147 0.24 -27.58 -8.96
CA GLY A 147 -0.50 -27.05 -7.81
C GLY A 147 0.22 -25.95 -7.05
N GLN A 148 1.41 -25.55 -7.46
CA GLN A 148 2.21 -24.54 -6.79
C GLN A 148 1.61 -23.14 -6.96
N LEU A 149 1.69 -22.36 -5.89
CA LEU A 149 1.32 -20.95 -5.90
C LEU A 149 2.55 -20.07 -6.11
N ALA A 150 2.43 -19.08 -6.96
CA ALA A 150 3.46 -18.07 -7.21
C ALA A 150 2.87 -16.66 -7.18
N LEU A 151 3.59 -15.72 -6.60
CA LEU A 151 3.21 -14.31 -6.57
C LEU A 151 4.02 -13.54 -7.60
N ILE A 152 3.35 -12.98 -8.60
CA ILE A 152 3.93 -12.17 -9.67
C ILE A 152 3.80 -10.70 -9.32
N ARG A 153 4.94 -9.97 -9.29
CA ARG A 153 5.04 -8.57 -8.84
C ARG A 153 5.59 -7.64 -9.90
N ASP A 154 6.17 -8.20 -10.99
CA ASP A 154 6.83 -7.40 -12.02
C ASP A 154 5.82 -6.47 -12.69
N GLN A 155 6.21 -5.21 -12.88
CA GLN A 155 5.35 -4.20 -13.53
C GLN A 155 5.13 -4.59 -14.99
N GLN A 156 3.93 -5.03 -15.29
CA GLN A 156 3.53 -5.48 -16.62
C GLN A 156 2.02 -5.68 -16.72
N VAL A 157 1.54 -5.81 -17.94
CA VAL A 157 0.20 -6.37 -18.17
C VAL A 157 0.31 -7.90 -18.05
N PHE A 158 -0.11 -8.42 -16.92
CA PHE A 158 -0.06 -9.86 -16.67
C PHE A 158 -1.17 -10.60 -17.43
N VAL A 159 -0.78 -11.63 -18.12
CA VAL A 159 -1.68 -12.58 -18.78
C VAL A 159 -1.27 -14.00 -18.35
N PRO A 160 -2.18 -14.80 -17.80
CA PRO A 160 -1.85 -16.14 -17.36
C PRO A 160 -1.45 -17.05 -18.52
N ALA A 161 -0.44 -17.88 -18.32
CA ALA A 161 -0.07 -18.93 -19.27
C ALA A 161 -1.15 -20.02 -19.34
N ALA A 162 -1.03 -20.96 -20.27
CA ALA A 162 -2.01 -22.03 -20.48
C ALA A 162 -2.29 -22.88 -19.23
N HIS A 163 -1.24 -23.11 -18.44
CA HIS A 163 -1.26 -23.90 -17.21
C HIS A 163 -1.42 -23.06 -15.93
N GLN A 164 -1.62 -21.75 -16.08
CA GLN A 164 -1.78 -20.86 -14.94
C GLN A 164 -3.22 -20.41 -14.76
N GLU A 165 -3.64 -20.38 -13.52
CA GLU A 165 -4.93 -19.84 -13.08
C GLU A 165 -4.70 -18.69 -12.10
N ILE A 166 -5.41 -17.59 -12.29
CA ILE A 166 -5.39 -16.46 -11.37
C ILE A 166 -6.25 -16.84 -10.17
N VAL A 167 -5.62 -16.91 -8.99
CA VAL A 167 -6.31 -17.19 -7.72
C VAL A 167 -6.85 -15.90 -7.14
N GLU A 168 -6.00 -14.87 -7.05
CA GLU A 168 -6.33 -13.62 -6.37
C GLU A 168 -5.45 -12.48 -6.87
N VAL A 169 -6.00 -11.28 -6.89
CA VAL A 169 -5.25 -10.04 -7.08
C VAL A 169 -4.95 -9.44 -5.72
N ARG A 170 -3.68 -9.44 -5.32
CA ARG A 170 -3.23 -8.94 -4.03
C ARG A 170 -2.79 -7.48 -4.12
N LYS A 171 -3.28 -6.68 -3.18
CA LYS A 171 -2.81 -5.31 -3.00
C LYS A 171 -1.63 -5.27 -2.04
N ARG A 172 -0.73 -4.33 -2.27
CA ARG A 172 0.40 -4.08 -1.37
C ARG A 172 -0.13 -3.58 -0.02
N ILE A 173 0.23 -4.27 1.03
CA ILE A 173 -0.11 -3.88 2.40
C ILE A 173 0.92 -2.83 2.84
N ARG A 174 0.43 -1.69 3.31
CA ARG A 174 1.26 -0.64 3.90
C ARG A 174 0.87 -0.47 5.36
N LEU A 175 1.87 -0.43 6.22
CA LEU A 175 1.71 -0.18 7.66
C LEU A 175 2.13 1.24 8.00
N GLU A 176 1.38 1.88 8.88
CA GLU A 176 1.78 3.11 9.55
C GLU A 176 2.73 2.78 10.72
N ASP A 177 3.47 3.76 11.22
CA ASP A 177 4.50 3.57 12.24
C ASP A 177 4.01 2.85 13.51
N ASN A 178 2.76 3.07 13.86
CA ASN A 178 2.12 2.50 15.04
C ASN A 178 1.26 1.26 14.74
N GLU A 179 1.27 0.79 13.52
CA GLU A 179 0.53 -0.41 13.13
C GLU A 179 1.43 -1.64 13.13
N ALA A 180 0.83 -2.76 13.46
CA ALA A 180 1.44 -4.07 13.29
C ALA A 180 0.43 -5.03 12.70
N LEU A 181 0.94 -6.07 12.03
CA LEU A 181 0.12 -7.20 11.60
C LEU A 181 0.87 -8.50 11.81
N ILE A 182 0.13 -9.58 11.80
CA ILE A 182 0.66 -10.92 12.02
C ILE A 182 0.34 -11.77 10.81
N ILE A 183 1.38 -12.35 10.26
CA ILE A 183 1.32 -13.26 9.13
C ILE A 183 1.53 -14.67 9.65
N LYS A 184 0.69 -15.58 9.24
CA LYS A 184 0.87 -17.01 9.46
C LYS A 184 1.48 -17.63 8.21
N ASP A 185 2.64 -18.25 8.34
CA ASP A 185 3.29 -18.96 7.24
C ASP A 185 2.66 -20.35 7.00
N ILE A 186 3.09 -21.02 5.96
CA ILE A 186 2.63 -22.39 5.61
C ILE A 186 2.87 -23.41 6.72
N ASN A 187 3.86 -23.19 7.59
CA ASN A 187 4.20 -24.07 8.70
C ASN A 187 3.41 -23.75 9.96
N GLY A 188 2.55 -22.71 9.92
CA GLY A 188 1.80 -22.24 11.06
C GLY A 188 2.59 -21.33 11.99
N LYS A 189 3.80 -20.90 11.62
CA LYS A 189 4.61 -19.97 12.40
C LYS A 189 4.12 -18.54 12.19
N TYR A 190 4.06 -17.79 13.27
CA TYR A 190 3.69 -16.38 13.23
C TYR A 190 4.90 -15.49 12.93
N LEU A 191 4.74 -14.62 11.96
CA LEU A 191 5.67 -13.56 11.60
C LEU A 191 5.00 -12.22 11.89
N ILE A 192 5.56 -11.46 12.82
CA ILE A 192 5.07 -10.12 13.18
C ILE A 192 5.77 -9.10 12.30
N ARG A 193 4.99 -8.26 11.61
CA ARG A 193 5.46 -7.10 10.85
C ARG A 193 4.95 -5.84 11.52
N ARG A 194 5.86 -4.91 11.79
CA ARG A 194 5.57 -3.62 12.42
C ARG A 194 5.83 -2.49 11.44
N GLY A 195 5.05 -1.42 11.53
CA GLY A 195 5.26 -0.24 10.70
C GLY A 195 6.55 0.52 11.00
N ALA A 196 7.14 0.31 12.18
CA ALA A 196 8.45 0.83 12.53
C ALA A 196 9.62 0.09 11.85
N ASP A 197 9.36 -1.08 11.25
CA ASP A 197 10.38 -1.87 10.55
C ASP A 197 10.77 -1.20 9.22
N ALA A 198 11.95 -1.55 8.67
CA ALA A 198 12.44 -0.99 7.42
C ALA A 198 11.52 -1.29 6.21
N GLU A 199 10.87 -2.44 6.22
CA GLU A 199 9.92 -2.86 5.17
C GLU A 199 8.47 -2.62 5.60
N ARG A 200 8.01 -1.37 5.50
CA ARG A 200 6.64 -0.96 5.85
C ARG A 200 5.58 -1.39 4.85
N ALA A 201 5.98 -1.65 3.62
CA ALA A 201 5.07 -1.97 2.54
C ALA A 201 5.52 -3.23 1.82
N PHE A 202 4.67 -4.25 1.80
CA PHE A 202 4.98 -5.55 1.25
C PHE A 202 3.72 -6.23 0.69
N PHE A 203 3.94 -7.25 -0.10
CA PHE A 203 2.88 -8.17 -0.51
C PHE A 203 2.90 -9.41 0.37
N LEU A 204 1.73 -9.92 0.66
CA LEU A 204 1.59 -11.21 1.33
C LEU A 204 2.16 -12.32 0.43
N GLY A 205 2.98 -13.20 0.98
CA GLY A 205 3.57 -14.31 0.23
C GLY A 205 2.53 -15.29 -0.31
N PRO A 206 2.90 -16.20 -1.22
CA PRO A 206 1.94 -17.09 -1.89
C PRO A 206 1.13 -17.95 -0.93
N TYR A 207 1.76 -18.42 0.14
CA TYR A 207 1.17 -19.31 1.13
C TYR A 207 0.92 -18.67 2.48
N ASP A 208 1.17 -17.36 2.56
CA ASP A 208 1.00 -16.60 3.78
C ASP A 208 -0.45 -16.16 3.96
N GLU A 209 -0.93 -16.24 5.18
CA GLU A 209 -2.26 -15.79 5.57
C GLU A 209 -2.15 -14.69 6.62
N LEU A 210 -3.02 -13.70 6.55
CA LEU A 210 -3.16 -12.71 7.61
C LEU A 210 -3.90 -13.34 8.79
N LEU A 211 -3.32 -13.22 9.98
CA LEU A 211 -4.05 -13.59 11.19
C LEU A 211 -5.16 -12.58 11.45
N GLU A 212 -6.37 -13.05 11.53
CA GLU A 212 -7.54 -12.29 11.91
C GLU A 212 -8.03 -12.75 13.29
N LEU A 213 -8.01 -11.84 14.26
CA LEU A 213 -8.58 -12.07 15.57
C LEU A 213 -10.01 -11.51 15.63
N ARG A 214 -10.83 -12.11 16.46
CA ARG A 214 -12.18 -11.64 16.76
C ARG A 214 -12.23 -11.10 18.18
N TRP A 215 -12.49 -9.82 18.31
CA TRP A 215 -12.56 -9.15 19.59
C TRP A 215 -13.99 -8.84 20.00
N SER A 216 -14.21 -8.90 21.30
CA SER A 216 -15.48 -8.52 21.91
C SER A 216 -15.74 -7.03 21.80
N THR A 217 -16.96 -6.70 21.41
CA THR A 217 -17.48 -5.34 21.29
C THR A 217 -18.67 -5.11 22.23
N GLY A 218 -19.19 -3.91 22.17
CA GLY A 218 -20.27 -3.48 23.04
C GLY A 218 -19.77 -3.02 24.43
N ILE A 219 -20.67 -2.43 25.19
CA ILE A 219 -20.38 -1.92 26.53
C ILE A 219 -20.14 -3.09 27.51
N HIS A 220 -20.83 -4.21 27.33
CA HIS A 220 -20.72 -5.40 28.17
C HIS A 220 -19.74 -6.44 27.67
N LYS A 221 -19.09 -6.20 26.49
CA LYS A 221 -18.18 -7.15 25.82
C LYS A 221 -18.81 -8.52 25.55
N ASP A 222 -20.06 -8.51 25.11
CA ASP A 222 -20.90 -9.70 24.89
C ASP A 222 -20.95 -10.16 23.42
N ARG A 223 -20.41 -9.38 22.50
CA ARG A 223 -20.39 -9.70 21.05
C ARG A 223 -18.98 -9.83 20.53
N MET A 224 -18.64 -10.95 19.89
CA MET A 224 -17.36 -11.20 19.25
C MET A 224 -17.45 -10.91 17.73
N ASP A 225 -17.74 -9.68 17.37
CA ASP A 225 -18.02 -9.28 16.00
C ASP A 225 -16.93 -8.36 15.36
N LEU A 226 -15.99 -7.86 16.15
CA LEU A 226 -14.90 -7.03 15.65
C LEU A 226 -13.76 -7.90 15.12
N ARG A 227 -13.57 -7.88 13.81
CA ARG A 227 -12.45 -8.55 13.15
C ARG A 227 -11.25 -7.62 13.04
N ILE A 228 -10.13 -8.05 13.54
CA ILE A 228 -8.89 -7.28 13.55
C ILE A 228 -7.79 -8.09 12.89
N SER A 229 -7.24 -7.55 11.81
CA SER A 229 -6.05 -8.04 11.11
C SER A 229 -4.86 -7.10 11.26
N LYS A 230 -5.12 -5.79 11.49
CA LYS A 230 -4.11 -4.79 11.82
C LYS A 230 -4.27 -4.32 13.25
N PHE A 231 -3.18 -4.33 13.99
CA PHE A 231 -3.14 -3.97 15.40
C PHE A 231 -2.55 -2.57 15.55
N ASP A 232 -3.33 -1.66 16.11
CA ASP A 232 -2.81 -0.35 16.53
C ASP A 232 -2.12 -0.52 17.89
N LEU A 233 -0.83 -0.18 17.96
CA LEU A 233 0.01 -0.32 19.15
C LEU A 233 -0.07 0.89 20.09
N ARG A 234 -0.73 1.98 19.67
CA ARG A 234 -0.88 3.17 20.51
C ARG A 234 -1.76 2.90 21.73
N PRO A 235 -1.55 3.64 22.81
CA PRO A 235 -2.48 3.64 23.92
C PRO A 235 -3.91 3.96 23.45
N LYS A 236 -4.85 3.17 23.90
CA LYS A 236 -6.26 3.28 23.55
C LYS A 236 -7.13 3.08 24.77
N PHE A 237 -8.39 3.44 24.65
CA PHE A 237 -9.36 3.25 25.72
C PHE A 237 -10.48 2.30 25.29
N MET A 238 -11.09 1.65 26.26
CA MET A 238 -12.30 0.87 26.09
C MET A 238 -13.23 1.07 27.27
N TRP A 239 -14.52 1.02 26.98
CA TRP A 239 -15.57 1.10 27.99
C TRP A 239 -16.07 -0.29 28.33
N TYR A 240 -16.39 -0.45 29.60
CA TYR A 240 -16.97 -1.66 30.11
C TYR A 240 -17.97 -1.35 31.21
N GLU A 241 -19.14 -1.96 31.16
CA GLU A 241 -20.20 -1.81 32.15
C GLU A 241 -20.64 -3.18 32.63
N PHE A 242 -20.80 -3.30 33.93
CA PHE A 242 -21.22 -4.55 34.57
C PHE A 242 -21.97 -4.28 35.88
N GLU A 243 -22.72 -5.27 36.31
CA GLU A 243 -23.45 -5.26 37.56
C GLU A 243 -22.60 -5.84 38.69
N ALA A 244 -22.63 -5.20 39.84
CA ALA A 244 -21.96 -5.62 41.08
C ALA A 244 -22.88 -5.50 42.27
N ARG A 245 -22.67 -6.29 43.32
CA ARG A 245 -23.37 -6.21 44.60
C ARG A 245 -22.41 -5.90 45.70
N THR A 246 -22.81 -4.95 46.57
CA THR A 246 -22.13 -4.63 47.82
C THR A 246 -22.44 -5.65 48.89
N GLN A 247 -21.68 -5.57 50.03
CA GLN A 247 -21.89 -6.45 51.18
C GLN A 247 -23.30 -6.35 51.75
N ASP A 248 -23.88 -5.17 51.74
CA ASP A 248 -25.27 -4.87 52.17
C ASP A 248 -26.31 -5.12 51.08
N ASN A 249 -25.97 -5.91 50.09
CA ASN A 249 -26.84 -6.41 49.03
C ASN A 249 -27.45 -5.33 48.11
N VAL A 250 -26.81 -4.18 47.98
CA VAL A 250 -27.24 -3.14 47.03
C VAL A 250 -26.69 -3.46 45.63
N GLU A 251 -27.55 -3.45 44.62
CA GLU A 251 -27.16 -3.63 43.23
C GLU A 251 -26.66 -2.31 42.63
N LEU A 252 -25.43 -2.36 42.12
CA LEU A 252 -24.78 -1.25 41.44
C LEU A 252 -24.49 -1.63 39.99
N VAL A 253 -24.66 -0.69 39.08
CA VAL A 253 -24.19 -0.75 37.68
C VAL A 253 -22.98 0.14 37.60
N ILE A 254 -21.85 -0.46 37.32
CA ILE A 254 -20.55 0.22 37.32
C ILE A 254 -20.03 0.31 35.89
N GLY A 255 -19.84 1.54 35.42
CA GLY A 255 -19.18 1.84 34.15
C GLY A 255 -17.75 2.27 34.39
N ILE A 256 -16.82 1.60 33.73
CA ILE A 256 -15.37 1.87 33.82
C ILE A 256 -14.77 2.10 32.45
N THR A 257 -13.71 2.89 32.41
CA THR A 257 -12.87 3.11 31.23
C THR A 257 -11.49 2.56 31.50
N PHE A 258 -11.02 1.68 30.65
CA PHE A 258 -9.66 1.17 30.67
C PHE A 258 -8.81 1.94 29.66
N PHE A 259 -7.62 2.39 30.09
CA PHE A 259 -6.58 2.92 29.21
C PHE A 259 -5.49 1.87 29.09
N TRP A 260 -5.27 1.35 27.91
CA TRP A 260 -4.40 0.21 27.70
C TRP A 260 -3.68 0.26 26.35
N GLU A 261 -2.57 -0.45 26.26
CA GLU A 261 -1.80 -0.60 25.03
C GLU A 261 -1.32 -2.03 24.86
N ILE A 262 -1.04 -2.41 23.62
CA ILE A 262 -0.41 -3.68 23.28
C ILE A 262 1.11 -3.45 23.29
N VAL A 263 1.83 -4.12 24.18
CA VAL A 263 3.28 -4.03 24.31
C VAL A 263 3.96 -5.19 23.60
N ASP A 264 3.40 -6.38 23.74
CA ASP A 264 3.96 -7.62 23.21
C ASP A 264 2.88 -8.41 22.43
N LEU A 265 2.91 -8.27 21.11
CA LEU A 265 1.97 -8.95 20.22
C LEU A 265 2.14 -10.47 20.24
N GLU A 266 3.38 -10.97 20.38
CA GLU A 266 3.65 -12.40 20.36
C GLU A 266 3.04 -13.09 21.58
N ARG A 267 3.22 -12.49 22.76
CA ARG A 267 2.55 -12.96 23.96
C ARG A 267 1.03 -12.90 23.83
N MET A 268 0.51 -11.77 23.32
CA MET A 268 -0.92 -11.58 23.18
C MET A 268 -1.56 -12.69 22.35
N ILE A 269 -1.05 -12.99 21.16
CA ILE A 269 -1.64 -14.02 20.27
C ILE A 269 -1.52 -15.43 20.81
N ASN A 270 -0.47 -15.69 21.60
CA ASN A 270 -0.26 -17.02 22.19
C ASN A 270 -1.12 -17.26 23.45
N THR A 271 -1.65 -16.20 24.04
CA THR A 271 -2.40 -16.29 25.32
C THR A 271 -3.89 -16.05 25.17
N THR A 272 -4.33 -15.23 24.20
CA THR A 272 -5.73 -14.88 24.05
C THR A 272 -6.12 -14.61 22.59
N ASN A 273 -7.37 -14.98 22.25
CA ASN A 273 -7.99 -14.63 20.98
C ASN A 273 -8.84 -13.35 21.10
N ASP A 274 -9.20 -12.97 22.31
CA ASP A 274 -10.07 -11.81 22.60
C ASP A 274 -9.50 -10.99 23.75
N THR A 275 -8.52 -10.16 23.43
CA THR A 275 -7.85 -9.31 24.42
C THR A 275 -8.79 -8.41 25.20
N PRO A 276 -9.73 -7.63 24.57
CA PRO A 276 -10.68 -6.81 25.33
C PRO A 276 -11.61 -7.61 26.23
N GLY A 277 -12.10 -8.75 25.76
CA GLY A 277 -12.97 -9.62 26.54
C GLY A 277 -12.27 -10.18 27.78
N ASP A 278 -11.06 -10.69 27.62
CA ASP A 278 -10.24 -11.23 28.72
C ASP A 278 -9.90 -10.18 29.76
N LEU A 279 -9.44 -8.99 29.33
CA LEU A 279 -9.13 -7.86 30.20
C LEU A 279 -10.35 -7.46 31.05
N CYS A 280 -11.49 -7.28 30.39
CA CYS A 280 -12.73 -6.90 31.06
C CYS A 280 -13.25 -7.98 32.00
N SER A 281 -13.16 -9.25 31.63
CA SER A 281 -13.61 -10.38 32.44
C SER A 281 -12.78 -10.54 33.71
N HIS A 282 -11.44 -10.43 33.57
CA HIS A 282 -10.53 -10.48 34.72
C HIS A 282 -10.76 -9.30 35.68
N ALA A 283 -10.78 -8.08 35.14
CA ALA A 283 -11.04 -6.88 35.92
C ALA A 283 -12.39 -6.95 36.63
N ARG A 284 -13.46 -7.42 35.96
CA ARG A 284 -14.78 -7.64 36.59
C ARG A 284 -14.67 -8.56 37.80
N SER A 285 -13.99 -9.70 37.67
CA SER A 285 -13.82 -10.65 38.76
C SER A 285 -13.12 -10.04 39.96
N ALA A 286 -12.04 -9.30 39.73
CA ALA A 286 -11.30 -8.62 40.81
C ALA A 286 -12.17 -7.54 41.48
N ILE A 287 -12.85 -6.73 40.69
CA ILE A 287 -13.73 -5.66 41.21
C ILE A 287 -14.90 -6.23 42.00
N LEU A 288 -15.59 -7.27 41.48
CA LEU A 288 -16.67 -7.92 42.18
C LEU A 288 -16.25 -8.47 43.55
N GLN A 289 -15.07 -9.07 43.60
CA GLN A 289 -14.49 -9.57 44.86
C GLN A 289 -14.20 -8.43 45.84
N ALA A 290 -13.74 -7.28 45.37
CA ALA A 290 -13.49 -6.12 46.22
C ALA A 290 -14.77 -5.48 46.72
N ILE A 291 -15.78 -5.28 45.85
CA ILE A 291 -17.05 -4.62 46.18
C ILE A 291 -17.91 -5.46 47.12
N SER A 292 -17.90 -6.79 46.97
CA SER A 292 -18.65 -7.68 47.83
C SER A 292 -18.20 -7.66 49.32
N LYS A 293 -17.06 -7.08 49.61
CA LYS A 293 -16.49 -6.98 50.96
C LYS A 293 -16.80 -5.66 51.67
N VAL A 294 -17.34 -4.69 50.96
CA VAL A 294 -17.59 -3.33 51.46
C VAL A 294 -19.08 -2.98 51.41
N SER A 295 -19.54 -2.15 52.38
CA SER A 295 -20.90 -1.59 52.32
C SER A 295 -21.01 -0.52 51.25
N LEU A 296 -22.23 -0.16 50.85
CA LEU A 296 -22.48 0.93 49.91
C LEU A 296 -21.81 2.24 50.35
N GLU A 297 -21.95 2.59 51.64
CA GLU A 297 -21.34 3.81 52.18
C GLU A 297 -19.82 3.81 52.07
N GLN A 298 -19.17 2.71 52.42
CA GLN A 298 -17.72 2.54 52.28
C GLN A 298 -17.28 2.59 50.81
N PHE A 299 -18.06 1.97 49.93
CA PHE A 299 -17.79 2.01 48.49
C PHE A 299 -17.88 3.45 47.95
N LEU A 300 -18.92 4.19 48.31
CA LEU A 300 -19.12 5.57 47.88
C LEU A 300 -18.01 6.51 48.40
N ALA A 301 -17.56 6.28 49.64
CA ALA A 301 -16.47 7.09 50.22
C ALA A 301 -15.12 6.91 49.50
N GLY A 302 -14.88 5.74 48.83
CA GLY A 302 -13.55 5.42 48.26
C GLY A 302 -13.58 4.53 47.03
N PHE A 303 -14.61 4.60 46.17
CA PHE A 303 -14.78 3.68 45.05
C PHE A 303 -13.58 3.64 44.09
N ASN A 304 -12.91 4.79 43.86
CA ASN A 304 -11.72 4.82 42.99
C ASN A 304 -10.54 4.06 43.58
N GLN A 305 -10.32 4.20 44.91
CA GLN A 305 -9.22 3.48 45.57
C GLN A 305 -9.52 1.98 45.62
N ILE A 306 -10.79 1.61 45.87
CA ILE A 306 -11.23 0.21 45.90
C ILE A 306 -11.02 -0.43 44.53
N ILE A 307 -11.50 0.21 43.46
CA ILE A 307 -11.40 -0.32 42.11
C ILE A 307 -9.96 -0.34 41.60
N HIS A 308 -9.19 0.74 41.84
CA HIS A 308 -7.78 0.80 41.51
C HIS A 308 -7.00 -0.28 42.28
N GLY A 309 -7.21 -0.43 43.58
CA GLY A 309 -6.60 -1.47 44.41
C GLY A 309 -6.95 -2.88 43.95
N ALA A 310 -8.20 -3.12 43.52
CA ALA A 310 -8.62 -4.42 42.98
C ALA A 310 -7.91 -4.80 41.68
N ILE A 311 -7.63 -3.84 40.80
CA ILE A 311 -7.07 -4.10 39.49
C ILE A 311 -5.55 -4.11 39.52
N PHE A 312 -4.92 -3.15 40.21
CA PHE A 312 -3.47 -3.00 40.25
C PHE A 312 -2.83 -3.65 41.48
N GLY A 313 -3.60 -3.99 42.51
CA GLY A 313 -3.12 -4.68 43.71
C GLY A 313 -3.01 -6.19 43.55
N ASP A 314 -3.42 -6.73 42.43
CA ASP A 314 -3.31 -8.16 42.14
C ASP A 314 -1.83 -8.50 41.83
N ALA A 315 -1.26 -9.41 42.62
CA ALA A 315 0.10 -9.92 42.42
C ALA A 315 0.24 -10.76 41.13
N THR A 316 -0.86 -11.10 40.48
CA THR A 316 -0.85 -11.80 39.20
C THR A 316 -0.51 -10.82 38.08
N ASN A 317 0.56 -11.12 37.36
CA ASN A 317 0.96 -10.34 36.17
C ASN A 317 0.01 -10.57 34.97
N PHE A 318 -1.29 -10.74 35.24
CA PHE A 318 -2.30 -11.16 34.27
C PHE A 318 -2.25 -10.34 32.96
N TYR A 319 -2.18 -9.03 33.07
CA TYR A 319 -2.17 -8.13 31.90
C TYR A 319 -0.85 -8.22 31.14
N SER A 320 0.27 -8.22 31.85
CA SER A 320 1.60 -8.31 31.24
C SER A 320 1.88 -9.69 30.64
N GLU A 321 1.34 -10.78 31.21
CA GLU A 321 1.42 -12.11 30.65
C GLU A 321 0.66 -12.24 29.32
N ARG A 322 -0.33 -11.37 29.10
CA ARG A 322 -1.07 -11.26 27.85
C ARG A 322 -0.51 -10.20 26.89
N GLY A 323 0.71 -9.72 27.15
CA GLY A 323 1.36 -8.73 26.29
C GLY A 323 0.71 -7.35 26.26
N VAL A 324 -0.09 -7.06 27.31
CA VAL A 324 -0.86 -5.81 27.42
C VAL A 324 -0.41 -5.03 28.64
N LYS A 325 -0.30 -3.72 28.49
CA LYS A 325 -0.06 -2.80 29.59
C LYS A 325 -1.33 -1.99 29.86
N LEU A 326 -1.78 -2.04 31.10
CA LEU A 326 -2.86 -1.23 31.60
C LEU A 326 -2.27 0.03 32.23
N HIS A 327 -2.63 1.22 31.72
CA HIS A 327 -2.12 2.50 32.21
C HIS A 327 -2.96 3.05 33.34
N ALA A 328 -4.26 3.05 33.12
CA ALA A 328 -5.20 3.58 34.11
C ALA A 328 -6.56 2.91 33.98
N VAL A 329 -7.29 2.94 35.05
CA VAL A 329 -8.70 2.56 35.09
C VAL A 329 -9.49 3.66 35.78
N GLU A 330 -10.47 4.18 35.12
CA GLU A 330 -11.32 5.27 35.62
C GLU A 330 -12.73 4.82 35.75
N VAL A 331 -13.34 5.14 36.89
CA VAL A 331 -14.77 4.95 37.09
C VAL A 331 -15.51 6.09 36.40
N ARG A 332 -16.32 5.73 35.43
CA ARG A 332 -17.07 6.69 34.63
C ARG A 332 -18.47 6.95 35.20
N SER A 333 -19.12 5.88 35.65
CA SER A 333 -20.47 5.94 36.18
C SER A 333 -20.68 4.89 37.25
N VAL A 334 -21.40 5.25 38.26
CA VAL A 334 -21.97 4.31 39.24
C VAL A 334 -23.44 4.66 39.35
N ALA A 335 -24.28 3.71 39.04
CA ALA A 335 -25.75 3.85 39.15
C ALA A 335 -26.29 2.78 40.09
N SER A 336 -27.39 3.07 40.77
CA SER A 336 -28.18 2.07 41.50
C SER A 336 -29.46 1.82 40.73
N LYS A 337 -29.98 0.60 40.80
CA LYS A 337 -31.30 0.29 40.25
C LYS A 337 -32.45 0.90 41.13
N ASP A 338 -32.15 1.24 42.38
CA ASP A 338 -33.12 1.90 43.28
C ASP A 338 -33.08 3.44 43.08
N VAL A 339 -34.21 4.02 42.70
CA VAL A 339 -34.38 5.43 42.36
C VAL A 339 -34.01 6.38 43.51
N ARG A 340 -34.29 6.04 44.77
CA ARG A 340 -33.92 6.88 45.91
C ARG A 340 -32.42 6.91 46.18
N THR A 341 -31.81 5.76 46.11
CA THR A 341 -30.35 5.62 46.27
C THR A 341 -29.63 6.27 45.11
N GLN A 342 -30.20 6.28 43.91
CA GLN A 342 -29.60 6.86 42.70
C GLN A 342 -29.46 8.40 42.80
N GLN A 343 -30.44 9.11 43.42
CA GLN A 343 -30.35 10.57 43.55
C GLN A 343 -29.21 11.00 44.49
N VAL A 344 -29.09 10.36 45.64
CA VAL A 344 -28.00 10.63 46.60
C VAL A 344 -26.63 10.22 46.03
N LEU A 345 -26.58 9.10 45.32
CA LEU A 345 -25.43 8.62 44.60
C LEU A 345 -24.93 9.64 43.56
N GLN A 346 -25.84 10.15 42.73
CA GLN A 346 -25.52 11.08 41.66
C GLN A 346 -24.86 12.34 42.18
N GLU A 347 -25.32 12.86 43.30
CA GLU A 347 -24.79 14.09 43.91
C GLU A 347 -23.37 13.89 44.45
N ILE A 348 -23.13 12.81 45.19
CA ILE A 348 -21.81 12.48 45.75
C ILE A 348 -20.81 12.11 44.67
N ILE A 349 -21.24 11.34 43.66
CA ILE A 349 -20.36 10.92 42.53
C ILE A 349 -19.97 12.11 41.65
N ASN A 350 -20.94 12.97 41.36
CA ASN A 350 -20.65 14.15 40.56
C ASN A 350 -19.58 15.04 41.21
N GLU A 351 -19.67 15.22 42.54
CA GLU A 351 -18.70 16.04 43.28
C GLU A 351 -17.33 15.36 43.33
N THR A 352 -17.29 14.04 43.60
CA THR A 352 -16.04 13.28 43.67
C THR A 352 -15.39 13.11 42.27
N THR A 353 -16.20 12.83 41.25
CA THR A 353 -15.70 12.68 39.87
C THR A 353 -15.15 14.02 39.32
N ASN A 354 -15.85 15.13 39.62
CA ASN A 354 -15.36 16.45 39.24
C ASN A 354 -14.04 16.82 39.96
N ARG A 355 -13.87 16.39 41.19
CA ARG A 355 -12.61 16.59 41.91
C ARG A 355 -11.47 15.77 41.33
N ILE A 356 -11.71 14.50 40.95
CA ILE A 356 -10.72 13.62 40.34
C ILE A 356 -10.35 14.08 38.92
N ASN A 357 -11.34 14.42 38.13
CA ASN A 357 -11.11 14.96 36.79
C ASN A 357 -10.26 16.23 36.81
N ARG A 358 -10.44 17.07 37.83
CA ARG A 358 -9.57 18.26 38.03
C ARG A 358 -8.13 17.86 38.38
N LEU A 359 -7.93 16.87 39.26
CA LEU A 359 -6.61 16.39 39.62
C LEU A 359 -5.89 15.74 38.42
N GLN A 360 -6.57 14.86 37.70
CA GLN A 360 -5.99 14.19 36.51
C GLN A 360 -5.70 15.16 35.36
N LYS A 361 -6.59 16.16 35.16
CA LYS A 361 -6.33 17.22 34.21
C LYS A 361 -5.05 17.99 34.59
N GLN A 362 -4.87 18.27 35.88
CA GLN A 362 -3.70 18.97 36.39
C GLN A 362 -2.43 18.12 36.27
N GLU A 363 -2.52 16.81 36.51
CA GLU A 363 -1.41 15.85 36.30
C GLU A 363 -1.05 15.75 34.81
N SER A 364 -2.04 15.59 33.93
CA SER A 364 -1.84 15.57 32.49
C SER A 364 -1.24 16.88 31.95
N GLU A 365 -1.75 18.02 32.42
CA GLU A 365 -1.19 19.34 32.07
C GLU A 365 0.25 19.48 32.57
N ASN A 366 0.58 18.95 33.76
CA ASN A 366 1.94 18.94 34.26
C ASN A 366 2.86 18.02 33.45
N GLU A 367 2.36 16.86 33.04
CA GLU A 367 3.14 15.93 32.19
C GLU A 367 3.40 16.53 30.80
N VAL A 368 2.41 17.18 30.21
CA VAL A 368 2.57 17.94 28.95
C VAL A 368 3.57 19.08 29.11
N LYS A 369 3.48 19.85 30.22
CA LYS A 369 4.45 20.93 30.54
C LYS A 369 5.87 20.38 30.72
N LEU A 370 6.02 19.25 31.40
CA LEU A 370 7.33 18.61 31.56
C LEU A 370 7.91 18.18 30.20
N LYS A 371 7.08 17.59 29.32
CA LYS A 371 7.52 17.24 27.97
C LYS A 371 7.87 18.45 27.12
N GLN A 372 7.11 19.55 27.25
CA GLN A 372 7.43 20.82 26.59
C GLN A 372 8.74 21.41 27.11
N LEU A 373 8.93 21.46 28.44
CA LEU A 373 10.17 21.91 29.07
C LEU A 373 11.38 21.05 28.63
N HIS A 374 11.24 19.75 28.58
CA HIS A 374 12.27 18.88 28.04
C HIS A 374 12.58 19.19 26.56
N GLY A 375 11.57 19.40 25.75
CA GLY A 375 11.75 19.82 24.36
C GLY A 375 12.42 21.18 24.22
N GLU A 376 12.10 22.16 25.08
CA GLU A 376 12.76 23.47 25.13
C GLU A 376 14.23 23.34 25.54
N ILE A 377 14.53 22.55 26.58
CA ILE A 377 15.90 22.28 27.01
C ILE A 377 16.72 21.64 25.89
N GLU A 378 16.15 20.65 25.21
CA GLU A 378 16.81 20.00 24.07
C GLU A 378 17.06 20.96 22.90
N THR A 379 16.10 21.83 22.61
CA THR A 379 16.27 22.84 21.56
C THR A 379 17.31 23.88 21.92
N GLU A 380 17.37 24.31 23.20
CA GLU A 380 18.40 25.26 23.68
C GLU A 380 19.79 24.60 23.72
N GLN A 381 19.88 23.32 24.09
CA GLN A 381 21.15 22.57 24.01
C GLN A 381 21.63 22.45 22.56
N ARG A 382 20.74 22.16 21.62
CA ARG A 382 21.08 22.11 20.17
C ARG A 382 21.49 23.49 19.65
N ARG A 383 20.82 24.58 20.11
CA ARG A 383 21.23 25.95 19.81
C ARG A 383 22.62 26.26 20.34
N GLY A 384 22.90 25.88 21.58
CA GLY A 384 24.22 26.03 22.17
C GLY A 384 25.30 25.30 21.36
N GLN A 385 25.06 24.07 20.99
CA GLN A 385 25.97 23.29 20.14
C GLN A 385 26.18 23.95 18.76
N LEU A 386 25.13 24.47 18.17
CA LEU A 386 25.21 25.14 16.86
C LEU A 386 25.97 26.47 16.95
N LEU A 387 25.81 27.21 18.04
CA LEU A 387 26.58 28.44 18.29
C LEU A 387 28.06 28.13 18.50
N GLU A 388 28.40 27.07 19.25
CA GLU A 388 29.77 26.65 19.45
C GLU A 388 30.40 26.17 18.14
N LEU A 389 29.69 25.41 17.33
CA LEU A 389 30.13 25.00 16.00
C LEU A 389 30.36 26.22 15.08
N ARG A 390 29.48 27.20 15.10
CA ARG A 390 29.65 28.45 14.34
C ARG A 390 30.85 29.24 14.82
N ARG A 391 31.10 29.28 16.14
CA ARG A 391 32.26 29.93 16.69
C ARG A 391 33.55 29.24 16.26
N GLN A 392 33.61 27.89 16.30
CA GLN A 392 34.74 27.12 15.81
C GLN A 392 34.99 27.34 14.32
N HIS A 393 33.91 27.36 13.50
CA HIS A 393 34.01 27.68 12.06
C HIS A 393 34.56 29.09 11.83
N ALA A 394 34.04 30.09 12.54
CA ALA A 394 34.54 31.45 12.42
C ALA A 394 36.01 31.59 12.87
N GLN A 395 36.42 30.86 13.89
CA GLN A 395 37.82 30.80 14.32
C GLN A 395 38.73 30.16 13.25
N THR A 396 38.29 29.00 12.69
CA THR A 396 39.03 28.34 11.62
C THR A 396 39.07 29.17 10.32
N GLU A 397 37.97 29.81 9.96
CA GLU A 397 37.95 30.76 8.84
C GLU A 397 38.89 31.95 9.07
N GLY A 398 38.88 32.47 10.30
CA GLY A 398 39.78 33.56 10.70
C GLY A 398 41.27 33.16 10.66
N THR A 399 41.58 31.94 11.10
CA THR A 399 42.98 31.45 11.04
C THR A 399 43.42 31.20 9.60
N ILE A 400 42.57 30.55 8.77
CA ILE A 400 42.83 30.31 7.36
C ILE A 400 42.98 31.62 6.58
N ALA A 401 42.09 32.61 6.84
CA ALA A 401 42.18 33.91 6.23
C ALA A 401 43.46 34.65 6.68
N GLY A 402 43.82 34.56 7.95
CA GLY A 402 45.06 35.13 8.48
C GLY A 402 46.32 34.52 7.89
N GLU A 403 46.36 33.19 7.75
CA GLU A 403 47.47 32.48 7.14
C GLU A 403 47.58 32.81 5.65
N ALA A 404 46.47 32.87 4.93
CA ALA A 404 46.42 33.24 3.49
C ALA A 404 46.90 34.67 3.27
N GLU A 405 46.50 35.63 4.16
CA GLU A 405 46.93 37.03 4.11
C GLU A 405 48.43 37.15 4.48
N ALA A 406 48.91 36.41 5.48
CA ALA A 406 50.32 36.38 5.82
C ALA A 406 51.20 35.83 4.70
N LEU A 407 50.75 34.77 4.01
CA LEU A 407 51.40 34.22 2.82
C LEU A 407 51.42 35.26 1.69
N ARG A 408 50.31 35.95 1.47
CA ARG A 408 50.19 36.98 0.43
C ARG A 408 51.12 38.18 0.72
N ILE A 409 51.19 38.61 2.00
CA ILE A 409 52.09 39.70 2.45
C ILE A 409 53.54 39.27 2.24
N ASN A 410 53.94 38.05 2.69
CA ASN A 410 55.30 37.53 2.52
C ASN A 410 55.68 37.41 1.05
N ALA A 411 54.77 36.89 0.19
CA ALA A 411 55.01 36.80 -1.24
C ALA A 411 55.21 38.20 -1.89
N PHE A 412 54.39 39.18 -1.46
CA PHE A 412 54.51 40.59 -1.91
C PHE A 412 55.83 41.23 -1.50
N LEU A 413 56.18 41.08 -0.18
CA LEU A 413 57.44 41.65 0.33
C LEU A 413 58.65 40.98 -0.29
N GLY A 414 58.61 39.67 -0.58
CA GLY A 414 59.66 38.92 -1.31
C GLY A 414 59.79 39.36 -2.78
N GLY A 415 58.69 39.70 -3.46
CA GLY A 415 58.67 40.19 -4.84
C GLY A 415 59.22 41.59 -5.09
N LEU A 416 59.37 42.42 -4.01
CA LEU A 416 59.89 43.81 -4.11
C LEU A 416 61.42 43.93 -4.22
N GLY A 417 62.16 42.80 -4.20
CA GLY A 417 63.61 42.77 -4.37
C GLY A 417 64.38 43.34 -3.17
N ASP A 418 65.72 43.12 -3.15
CA ASP A 418 66.61 43.50 -1.99
C ASP A 418 67.07 44.96 -1.95
N GLY A 419 66.62 45.78 -2.90
CA GLY A 419 67.04 47.19 -3.03
C GLY A 419 66.28 48.18 -2.14
N LEU A 420 65.25 47.73 -1.40
CA LEU A 420 64.42 48.61 -0.57
C LEU A 420 64.51 48.22 0.90
N THR A 421 64.55 49.22 1.78
CA THR A 421 64.56 48.99 3.24
C THR A 421 63.16 48.47 3.70
N ASN A 422 63.13 47.72 4.78
CA ASN A 422 61.87 47.14 5.33
C ASN A 422 60.81 48.20 5.60
N GLU A 423 61.19 49.40 6.04
CA GLU A 423 60.30 50.54 6.25
C GLU A 423 59.70 51.06 4.94
N GLN A 424 60.46 51.09 3.87
CA GLN A 424 60.00 51.49 2.52
C GLN A 424 59.03 50.44 1.93
N LYS A 425 59.34 49.16 2.12
CA LYS A 425 58.47 48.06 1.69
C LYS A 425 57.12 48.11 2.44
N LEU A 426 57.14 48.40 3.76
CA LEU A 426 55.93 48.54 4.59
C LEU A 426 55.12 49.77 4.21
N ALA A 427 55.78 50.91 3.87
CA ALA A 427 55.09 52.11 3.43
C ALA A 427 54.35 51.91 2.08
N ILE A 428 55.00 51.18 1.13
CA ILE A 428 54.37 50.82 -0.16
C ILE A 428 53.14 49.91 0.09
N PHE A 429 53.28 48.89 0.96
CA PHE A 429 52.20 47.97 1.31
C PHE A 429 51.02 48.71 1.93
N ASN A 430 51.26 49.60 2.89
CA ASN A 430 50.22 50.40 3.52
C ASN A 430 49.49 51.34 2.57
N THR A 431 50.21 51.88 1.58
CA THR A 431 49.66 52.77 0.56
C THR A 431 48.74 52.01 -0.38
N LEU A 432 49.17 50.79 -0.84
CA LEU A 432 48.35 49.90 -1.66
C LEU A 432 47.09 49.44 -0.90
N ARG A 433 47.24 49.06 0.37
CA ARG A 433 46.08 48.67 1.20
C ARG A 433 45.09 49.77 1.40
N LYS A 434 45.54 51.04 1.55
CA LYS A 434 44.67 52.21 1.60
C LYS A 434 43.94 52.41 0.25
N GLN A 435 44.62 52.14 -0.85
CA GLN A 435 44.04 52.25 -2.19
C GLN A 435 42.97 51.15 -2.44
N ASP A 436 43.27 49.92 -2.04
CA ASP A 436 42.32 48.82 -2.11
C ASP A 436 41.08 49.08 -1.26
N ALA A 437 41.26 49.60 -0.02
CA ALA A 437 40.17 49.96 0.84
C ALA A 437 39.29 51.08 0.25
N LEU A 438 39.89 52.10 -0.36
CA LEU A 438 39.19 53.18 -1.06
C LEU A 438 38.45 52.65 -2.30
N THR A 439 39.03 51.70 -3.00
CA THR A 439 38.38 51.08 -4.15
C THR A 439 37.19 50.20 -3.73
N ALA A 440 37.33 49.45 -2.65
CA ALA A 440 36.23 48.66 -2.07
C ALA A 440 35.08 49.56 -1.57
N LEU A 441 35.38 50.71 -1.01
CA LEU A 441 34.41 51.72 -0.61
C LEU A 441 33.68 52.32 -1.82
N SER A 442 34.39 52.64 -2.88
CA SER A 442 33.81 53.19 -4.12
C SER A 442 32.87 52.20 -4.82
N GLN A 443 33.10 50.92 -4.63
CA GLN A 443 32.27 49.83 -5.16
C GLN A 443 31.10 49.43 -4.24
N GLY A 444 30.90 50.07 -3.08
CA GLY A 444 29.85 49.77 -2.11
C GLY A 444 30.04 48.42 -1.38
N LYS A 445 31.24 47.84 -1.43
CA LYS A 445 31.56 46.55 -0.81
C LYS A 445 32.14 46.62 0.60
N ALA A 446 32.35 47.84 1.15
CA ALA A 446 32.89 48.07 2.48
C ALA A 446 32.10 49.17 3.22
N GLN A 447 32.04 49.06 4.55
CA GLN A 447 31.45 50.07 5.43
C GLN A 447 32.55 50.68 6.28
N LEU A 448 32.55 51.99 6.40
CA LEU A 448 33.48 52.73 7.22
C LEU A 448 32.90 52.90 8.62
N TYR A 449 33.61 52.43 9.61
CA TYR A 449 33.36 52.73 11.04
C TYR A 449 34.42 53.67 11.52
N PHE A 450 34.02 54.85 11.96
CA PHE A 450 34.90 55.84 12.56
C PHE A 450 34.89 55.70 14.09
N THR A 451 36.06 55.54 14.68
CA THR A 451 36.20 55.72 16.13
C THR A 451 36.58 57.17 16.42
N PRO A 452 36.24 57.71 17.60
CA PRO A 452 36.55 59.09 17.94
C PRO A 452 38.07 59.45 17.88
N ALA A 453 38.95 58.46 17.90
CA ALA A 453 40.38 58.62 17.78
C ALA A 453 40.89 58.75 16.33
N ASP A 454 40.07 58.37 15.34
CA ASP A 454 40.44 58.31 13.92
C ASP A 454 40.00 59.53 13.14
N VAL A 455 39.24 60.42 13.77
CA VAL A 455 38.66 61.64 13.13
C VAL A 455 39.56 62.82 13.41
N ASP A 456 40.53 63.06 12.53
CA ASP A 456 41.30 64.28 12.51
C ASP A 456 40.49 65.39 11.77
N LEU A 457 39.68 66.14 12.52
CA LEU A 457 38.84 67.19 12.00
C LEU A 457 39.72 68.43 11.75
N THR A 458 40.47 68.43 10.67
CA THR A 458 41.00 69.73 10.14
C THR A 458 39.88 70.45 9.36
N ILE A 459 39.13 71.28 10.07
CA ILE A 459 38.24 72.25 9.48
C ILE A 459 39.11 73.32 8.82
N ARG A 460 39.25 73.30 7.47
CA ARG A 460 39.71 74.42 6.70
C ARG A 460 38.49 75.30 6.39
N SER A 461 38.38 76.41 7.11
CA SER A 461 37.54 77.51 6.73
C SER A 461 38.13 78.20 5.48
N GLY A 462 37.43 78.09 4.36
CA GLY A 462 37.61 78.88 3.15
C GLY A 462 36.35 79.52 2.78
#